data_ddaa43164f171182c54f00cc0e06ff9d
#
_entry.id   ddaa43164f171182c54f00cc0e06ff9d
#
_cell.length_a   1.000
_cell.length_b   1.000
_cell.length_c   1.000
_cell.angle_alpha   90.00
_cell.angle_beta   90.00
_cell.angle_gamma   90.00
#
_symmetry.space_group_name_H-M   'P 1'
#
loop_
_entity.id
_entity.type
_entity.pdbx_description
1 polymer ?
#
loop_
_entity_poly.entity_id
_entity_poly.type
_entity_poly.pdbx_seq_one_letter_code
_entity_poly.pdbx_strand_id
1 'polypeptide(L)'
;MGRVLRWLARPLVLAVTALVLVFSSMNTASASDGTPSGWDVSAATRSARIGKMTLRWEPELNEDAYDLIELAPLWWSEVEADLAGDVDDEVEITFLSHAGRVAEASDMPRWVAGVAHSSTGEILIARHGPDGDQTNLEELLRHEMAHVVLYRALDGKPVPRWFNEGVAESVTGSISLSRAQTLATAVFGPGVPRLDKLEAHFRGADGVDASVAYAAARDLVAYMREQDNGDMKLRQVIGEVRTGHKFEVAVIKAYDVSLEELVAQWRSGLPGRFVWYPMVAGGGLPLALVAPLVAIAWVRRKRVLARGWARLEAEDAAERQARLAALA
;
A
#
# COMPACT_ATOMS: atom_id res chain seq x y z
N MET A 1 -5.61 -49.02 16.28
CA MET A 1 -4.96 -47.78 16.73
C MET A 1 -4.10 -47.25 15.59
N GLY A 2 -4.58 -46.29 14.81
CA GLY A 2 -3.82 -45.81 13.63
C GLY A 2 -4.66 -44.96 12.69
N ARG A 3 -5.18 -43.80 13.10
CA ARG A 3 -5.86 -42.89 12.16
C ARG A 3 -6.01 -41.43 12.72
N VAL A 4 -5.12 -40.93 13.52
CA VAL A 4 -5.27 -39.58 14.12
C VAL A 4 -4.11 -38.59 13.85
N LEU A 5 -3.13 -38.99 13.02
CA LEU A 5 -1.95 -38.11 12.81
C LEU A 5 -1.73 -37.73 11.35
N ARG A 6 -2.77 -37.23 10.63
CA ARG A 6 -2.66 -36.73 9.24
C ARG A 6 -3.27 -35.37 8.99
N TRP A 7 -3.46 -34.54 10.03
CA TRP A 7 -4.14 -33.23 9.89
C TRP A 7 -3.29 -32.02 10.28
N LEU A 8 -1.98 -32.16 10.43
CA LEU A 8 -1.10 -31.02 10.84
C LEU A 8 -0.02 -30.65 9.82
N ALA A 9 -0.20 -30.96 8.55
CA ALA A 9 0.69 -30.49 7.51
C ALA A 9 -0.11 -29.98 6.31
N ARG A 10 -0.98 -28.98 6.54
CA ARG A 10 -1.35 -28.06 5.46
C ARG A 10 -0.39 -26.90 5.57
N PRO A 11 0.45 -26.65 4.54
CA PRO A 11 1.19 -25.41 4.48
C PRO A 11 0.15 -24.29 4.50
N LEU A 12 0.36 -23.31 5.37
CA LEU A 12 -0.28 -22.02 5.31
C LEU A 12 0.12 -21.46 3.94
N VAL A 13 -0.74 -21.69 2.94
CA VAL A 13 -0.65 -20.93 1.68
C VAL A 13 -0.99 -19.52 2.09
N LEU A 14 0.06 -18.73 2.33
CA LEU A 14 -0.02 -17.29 2.32
C LEU A 14 -0.76 -16.94 1.03
N ALA A 15 -1.98 -16.44 1.18
CA ALA A 15 -2.64 -15.70 0.12
C ALA A 15 -1.70 -14.56 -0.21
N VAL A 16 -0.90 -14.75 -1.25
CA VAL A 16 -0.21 -13.67 -1.95
C VAL A 16 -1.36 -12.88 -2.56
N THR A 17 -1.79 -11.86 -1.84
CA THR A 17 -2.72 -10.86 -2.37
C THR A 17 -2.08 -10.39 -3.66
N ALA A 18 -2.74 -10.68 -4.79
CA ALA A 18 -2.28 -10.28 -6.10
C ALA A 18 -1.98 -8.77 -6.02
N LEU A 19 -0.73 -8.42 -6.18
CA LEU A 19 -0.29 -7.04 -6.25
C LEU A 19 -0.91 -6.47 -7.52
N VAL A 20 -1.88 -5.58 -7.37
CA VAL A 20 -2.41 -4.80 -8.48
C VAL A 20 -1.25 -3.94 -8.98
N LEU A 21 -0.57 -4.42 -10.01
CA LEU A 21 0.49 -3.69 -10.69
C LEU A 21 -0.17 -2.71 -11.64
N VAL A 22 -0.19 -1.46 -11.23
CA VAL A 22 -0.66 -0.36 -12.04
C VAL A 22 0.49 0.12 -12.92
N PHE A 23 0.35 0.00 -14.22
CA PHE A 23 1.27 0.61 -15.18
C PHE A 23 0.68 1.93 -15.67
N SER A 24 1.27 3.00 -15.23
CA SER A 24 1.12 4.29 -15.88
C SER A 24 2.04 4.28 -17.10
N SER A 25 1.47 4.22 -18.31
CA SER A 25 2.23 4.45 -19.53
C SER A 25 2.53 5.94 -19.65
N MET A 26 3.54 6.42 -18.94
CA MET A 26 4.17 7.64 -19.40
C MET A 26 4.95 7.30 -20.67
N ASN A 27 4.27 7.43 -21.79
CA ASN A 27 4.98 7.70 -23.02
C ASN A 27 5.89 8.91 -22.75
N THR A 28 7.15 8.82 -23.09
CA THR A 28 7.97 10.00 -23.41
C THR A 28 7.36 10.62 -24.66
N ALA A 29 6.17 11.17 -24.52
CA ALA A 29 5.49 11.84 -25.58
C ALA A 29 6.04 13.26 -25.62
N SER A 30 6.67 13.57 -26.73
CA SER A 30 6.40 14.85 -27.37
C SER A 30 4.94 15.24 -27.12
N ALA A 31 4.70 16.49 -26.73
CA ALA A 31 3.37 17.04 -26.57
C ALA A 31 2.48 16.55 -27.73
N SER A 32 1.60 15.60 -27.44
CA SER A 32 0.57 15.21 -28.38
C SER A 32 -0.64 16.08 -28.06
N ASP A 33 -1.08 16.83 -29.07
CA ASP A 33 -2.40 17.44 -29.11
C ASP A 33 -3.41 16.53 -28.44
N GLY A 34 -4.33 17.10 -27.64
CA GLY A 34 -5.34 16.39 -26.83
C GLY A 34 -6.30 15.53 -27.64
N THR A 35 -5.74 14.53 -28.33
CA THR A 35 -6.49 13.46 -28.98
C THR A 35 -6.88 12.43 -27.94
N PRO A 36 -8.14 11.94 -27.95
CA PRO A 36 -8.59 10.85 -27.09
C PRO A 36 -7.57 9.71 -27.10
N SER A 37 -7.43 8.98 -25.97
CA SER A 37 -6.51 7.85 -25.84
C SER A 37 -6.70 6.77 -26.90
N GLY A 38 -7.87 6.76 -27.57
CA GLY A 38 -8.26 5.73 -28.52
C GLY A 38 -8.66 4.42 -27.87
N TRP A 39 -8.91 4.40 -26.56
CA TRP A 39 -9.34 3.23 -25.84
C TRP A 39 -10.74 2.76 -26.25
N ASP A 40 -10.92 1.46 -26.46
CA ASP A 40 -12.22 0.86 -26.76
C ASP A 40 -13.01 0.61 -25.47
N VAL A 41 -13.87 1.56 -25.12
CA VAL A 41 -14.76 1.49 -23.96
C VAL A 41 -16.22 1.20 -24.35
N SER A 42 -16.46 0.64 -25.54
CA SER A 42 -17.80 0.36 -26.08
C SER A 42 -18.65 -0.57 -25.20
N ALA A 43 -18.03 -1.40 -24.36
CA ALA A 43 -18.73 -2.26 -23.41
C ALA A 43 -19.38 -1.49 -22.24
N ALA A 44 -18.86 -0.32 -21.86
CA ALA A 44 -19.40 0.53 -20.81
C ALA A 44 -20.56 1.38 -21.35
N THR A 45 -21.77 0.80 -21.41
CA THR A 45 -22.96 1.41 -22.04
C THR A 45 -23.79 2.25 -21.08
N ARG A 46 -23.48 2.25 -19.77
CA ARG A 46 -24.10 3.11 -18.77
C ARG A 46 -23.18 4.27 -18.46
N SER A 47 -23.76 5.43 -18.15
CA SER A 47 -22.97 6.59 -17.74
C SER A 47 -23.73 7.53 -16.82
N ALA A 48 -22.99 8.24 -15.98
CA ALA A 48 -23.47 9.37 -15.18
C ALA A 48 -22.44 10.49 -15.21
N ARG A 49 -22.90 11.74 -15.18
CA ARG A 49 -22.02 12.91 -15.07
C ARG A 49 -22.22 13.59 -13.73
N ILE A 50 -21.12 13.79 -13.01
CA ILE A 50 -21.08 14.43 -11.70
C ILE A 50 -20.08 15.60 -11.78
N GLY A 51 -20.60 16.80 -11.98
CA GLY A 51 -19.76 17.98 -12.19
C GLY A 51 -18.85 17.83 -13.43
N LYS A 52 -17.53 17.80 -13.20
CA LYS A 52 -16.49 17.62 -14.23
C LYS A 52 -16.14 16.15 -14.50
N MET A 53 -16.68 15.25 -13.69
CA MET A 53 -16.39 13.82 -13.77
C MET A 53 -17.49 13.13 -14.56
N THR A 54 -17.10 12.29 -15.52
CA THR A 54 -18.00 11.36 -16.21
C THR A 54 -17.61 9.95 -15.82
N LEU A 55 -18.53 9.22 -15.21
CA LEU A 55 -18.36 7.79 -14.92
C LEU A 55 -19.11 6.98 -15.97
N ARG A 56 -18.43 6.02 -16.61
CA ARG A 56 -19.02 5.01 -17.50
C ARG A 56 -18.82 3.63 -16.87
N TRP A 57 -19.77 2.71 -17.10
CA TRP A 57 -19.62 1.35 -16.56
C TRP A 57 -20.34 0.30 -17.38
N GLU A 58 -19.92 -0.95 -17.24
CA GLU A 58 -20.62 -2.12 -17.77
C GLU A 58 -21.91 -2.37 -16.98
N PRO A 59 -23.03 -2.76 -17.63
CA PRO A 59 -24.34 -2.86 -16.97
C PRO A 59 -24.42 -3.78 -15.76
N GLU A 60 -23.59 -4.82 -15.71
CA GLU A 60 -23.47 -5.74 -14.58
C GLU A 60 -22.91 -5.14 -13.29
N LEU A 61 -22.25 -3.97 -13.41
CA LEU A 61 -21.58 -3.27 -12.30
C LEU A 61 -22.45 -2.16 -11.68
N ASN A 62 -23.75 -2.15 -11.93
CA ASN A 62 -24.63 -1.07 -11.47
C ASN A 62 -24.55 -0.79 -9.97
N GLU A 63 -24.47 -1.82 -9.12
CA GLU A 63 -24.43 -1.64 -7.66
C GLU A 63 -23.11 -0.95 -7.24
N ASP A 64 -21.96 -1.45 -7.67
CA ASP A 64 -20.66 -0.85 -7.38
C ASP A 64 -20.50 0.54 -8.01
N ALA A 65 -21.11 0.78 -9.18
CA ALA A 65 -21.06 2.07 -9.86
C ALA A 65 -21.78 3.18 -9.09
N TYR A 66 -22.86 2.87 -8.37
CA TYR A 66 -23.53 3.86 -7.52
C TYR A 66 -22.64 4.33 -6.38
N ASP A 67 -21.87 3.43 -5.76
CA ASP A 67 -20.91 3.80 -4.73
C ASP A 67 -19.80 4.69 -5.31
N LEU A 68 -19.31 4.38 -6.51
CA LEU A 68 -18.31 5.22 -7.19
C LEU A 68 -18.86 6.60 -7.59
N ILE A 69 -20.13 6.71 -8.01
CA ILE A 69 -20.77 8.00 -8.32
C ILE A 69 -20.74 8.93 -7.09
N GLU A 70 -20.96 8.39 -5.90
CA GLU A 70 -20.99 9.15 -4.66
C GLU A 70 -19.58 9.48 -4.15
N LEU A 71 -18.65 8.51 -4.19
CA LEU A 71 -17.35 8.60 -3.53
C LEU A 71 -16.23 9.15 -4.42
N ALA A 72 -16.24 8.89 -5.73
CA ALA A 72 -15.15 9.31 -6.60
C ALA A 72 -14.93 10.84 -6.64
N PRO A 73 -15.95 11.71 -6.60
CA PRO A 73 -15.75 13.15 -6.51
C PRO A 73 -15.06 13.60 -5.21
N LEU A 74 -15.34 12.90 -4.10
CA LEU A 74 -14.70 13.19 -2.81
C LEU A 74 -13.22 12.80 -2.84
N TRP A 75 -12.92 11.60 -3.33
CA TRP A 75 -11.54 11.13 -3.48
C TRP A 75 -10.73 12.01 -4.43
N TRP A 76 -11.34 12.45 -5.53
CA TRP A 76 -10.72 13.40 -6.45
C TRP A 76 -10.32 14.70 -5.74
N SER A 77 -11.25 15.30 -5.00
CA SER A 77 -11.00 16.53 -4.25
C SER A 77 -9.89 16.38 -3.19
N GLU A 78 -9.82 15.22 -2.53
CA GLU A 78 -8.77 14.92 -1.57
C GLU A 78 -7.40 14.80 -2.26
N VAL A 79 -7.31 14.13 -3.42
CA VAL A 79 -6.08 14.01 -4.20
C VAL A 79 -5.63 15.37 -4.74
N GLU A 80 -6.55 16.20 -5.25
CA GLU A 80 -6.25 17.58 -5.66
C GLU A 80 -5.68 18.41 -4.51
N ALA A 81 -6.33 18.36 -3.35
CA ALA A 81 -5.88 19.08 -2.16
C ALA A 81 -4.49 18.64 -1.68
N ASP A 82 -4.19 17.35 -1.81
CA ASP A 82 -2.90 16.78 -1.42
C ASP A 82 -1.77 17.19 -2.37
N LEU A 83 -2.01 17.22 -3.67
CA LEU A 83 -0.96 17.37 -4.69
C LEU A 83 -0.76 18.80 -5.25
N ALA A 84 -1.47 19.78 -4.77
CA ALA A 84 -1.32 21.18 -5.17
C ALA A 84 -2.28 21.70 -6.22
N GLY A 85 -3.48 21.19 -6.30
CA GLY A 85 -4.09 21.98 -7.24
C GLY A 85 -5.53 21.93 -7.58
N ASP A 86 -6.03 23.07 -7.81
CA ASP A 86 -7.28 23.31 -8.52
C ASP A 86 -7.05 22.94 -10.00
N VAL A 87 -7.46 21.72 -10.35
CA VAL A 87 -7.37 21.23 -11.73
C VAL A 87 -8.76 21.27 -12.34
N ASP A 88 -8.99 22.29 -13.16
CA ASP A 88 -10.33 22.62 -13.71
C ASP A 88 -10.74 21.78 -14.93
N ASP A 89 -10.03 20.70 -15.24
CA ASP A 89 -10.27 19.87 -16.42
C ASP A 89 -11.22 18.70 -16.17
N GLU A 90 -11.92 18.27 -17.22
CA GLU A 90 -12.79 17.09 -17.18
C GLU A 90 -12.00 15.79 -16.97
N VAL A 91 -12.64 14.82 -16.31
CA VAL A 91 -12.12 13.46 -16.08
C VAL A 91 -13.18 12.45 -16.49
N GLU A 92 -12.74 11.43 -17.22
CA GLU A 92 -13.59 10.32 -17.60
C GLU A 92 -13.10 9.02 -16.96
N ILE A 93 -13.94 8.39 -16.14
CA ILE A 93 -13.64 7.13 -15.47
C ILE A 93 -14.47 6.05 -16.12
N THR A 94 -13.85 4.99 -16.63
CA THR A 94 -14.55 3.81 -17.14
C THR A 94 -14.31 2.63 -16.23
N PHE A 95 -15.40 2.08 -15.71
CA PHE A 95 -15.43 0.98 -14.78
C PHE A 95 -15.83 -0.32 -15.49
N LEU A 96 -14.90 -1.26 -15.52
CA LEU A 96 -14.98 -2.53 -16.24
C LEU A 96 -15.04 -3.71 -15.26
N SER A 97 -15.58 -4.83 -15.70
CA SER A 97 -15.81 -6.00 -14.85
C SER A 97 -14.54 -6.69 -14.38
N HIS A 98 -13.50 -6.78 -15.22
CA HIS A 98 -12.25 -7.46 -14.86
C HIS A 98 -11.04 -6.90 -15.62
N ALA A 99 -9.84 -7.16 -15.10
CA ALA A 99 -8.57 -6.68 -15.65
C ALA A 99 -8.36 -7.06 -17.14
N GLY A 100 -8.88 -8.19 -17.59
CA GLY A 100 -8.84 -8.57 -19.00
C GLY A 100 -9.56 -7.57 -19.91
N ARG A 101 -10.62 -6.92 -19.44
CA ARG A 101 -11.34 -5.87 -20.20
C ARG A 101 -10.53 -4.58 -20.27
N VAL A 102 -9.81 -4.24 -19.19
CA VAL A 102 -8.85 -3.12 -19.22
C VAL A 102 -7.76 -3.38 -20.26
N ALA A 103 -7.23 -4.60 -20.29
CA ALA A 103 -6.22 -4.99 -21.28
C ALA A 103 -6.75 -4.94 -22.74
N GLU A 104 -7.99 -5.38 -22.96
CA GLU A 104 -8.64 -5.32 -24.28
C GLU A 104 -8.85 -3.88 -24.75
N ALA A 105 -9.24 -2.98 -23.82
CA ALA A 105 -9.52 -1.59 -24.12
C ALA A 105 -8.25 -0.76 -24.35
N SER A 106 -7.14 -1.05 -23.67
CA SER A 106 -5.98 -0.14 -23.55
C SER A 106 -4.66 -0.71 -24.08
N ASP A 107 -4.65 -1.91 -24.65
CA ASP A 107 -3.43 -2.65 -25.04
C ASP A 107 -2.44 -2.90 -23.88
N MET A 108 -2.91 -2.78 -22.65
CA MET A 108 -2.11 -3.04 -21.45
C MET A 108 -2.01 -4.55 -21.16
N PRO A 109 -1.01 -5.00 -20.39
CA PRO A 109 -0.92 -6.39 -19.96
C PRO A 109 -2.16 -6.82 -19.16
N ARG A 110 -2.60 -8.08 -19.33
CA ARG A 110 -3.83 -8.64 -18.71
C ARG A 110 -3.88 -8.63 -17.18
N TRP A 111 -2.75 -8.39 -16.54
CA TRP A 111 -2.67 -8.28 -15.08
C TRP A 111 -2.86 -6.86 -14.54
N VAL A 112 -3.02 -5.86 -15.43
CA VAL A 112 -3.29 -4.47 -15.05
C VAL A 112 -4.78 -4.29 -14.75
N ALA A 113 -5.10 -3.89 -13.53
CA ALA A 113 -6.48 -3.66 -13.10
C ALA A 113 -6.90 -2.19 -13.20
N GLY A 114 -5.95 -1.25 -13.33
CA GLY A 114 -6.21 0.17 -13.53
C GLY A 114 -5.15 0.79 -14.43
N VAL A 115 -5.55 1.84 -15.14
CA VAL A 115 -4.65 2.66 -15.96
C VAL A 115 -5.22 4.05 -16.15
N ALA A 116 -4.37 5.06 -16.07
CA ALA A 116 -4.73 6.44 -16.37
C ALA A 116 -3.97 6.96 -17.61
N HIS A 117 -4.69 7.64 -18.47
CA HIS A 117 -4.10 8.46 -19.53
C HIS A 117 -4.02 9.90 -19.01
N SER A 118 -2.90 10.22 -18.36
CA SER A 118 -2.77 11.44 -17.55
C SER A 118 -3.00 12.74 -18.32
N SER A 119 -2.69 12.78 -19.62
CA SER A 119 -2.85 14.00 -20.44
C SER A 119 -4.30 14.26 -20.87
N THR A 120 -5.12 13.21 -21.06
CA THR A 120 -6.54 13.34 -21.41
C THR A 120 -7.46 13.32 -20.21
N GLY A 121 -7.01 12.76 -19.08
CA GLY A 121 -7.84 12.56 -17.89
C GLY A 121 -8.74 11.33 -17.97
N GLU A 122 -8.48 10.42 -18.89
CA GLU A 122 -9.19 9.14 -18.99
C GLU A 122 -8.58 8.14 -18.02
N ILE A 123 -9.44 7.41 -17.29
CA ILE A 123 -9.07 6.40 -16.31
C ILE A 123 -9.88 5.14 -16.57
N LEU A 124 -9.23 3.99 -16.69
CA LEU A 124 -9.89 2.68 -16.71
C LEU A 124 -9.60 1.96 -15.39
N ILE A 125 -10.62 1.39 -14.76
CA ILE A 125 -10.47 0.55 -13.58
C ILE A 125 -11.30 -0.72 -13.71
N ALA A 126 -10.83 -1.81 -13.09
CA ALA A 126 -11.52 -3.10 -13.07
C ALA A 126 -12.03 -3.47 -11.68
N ARG A 127 -13.25 -4.06 -11.64
CA ARG A 127 -13.83 -4.62 -10.42
C ARG A 127 -13.07 -5.83 -9.90
N HIS A 128 -12.55 -6.66 -10.83
CA HIS A 128 -11.80 -7.87 -10.49
C HIS A 128 -10.41 -7.82 -11.13
N GLY A 129 -9.43 -8.23 -10.33
CA GLY A 129 -8.04 -8.39 -10.78
C GLY A 129 -7.85 -9.57 -11.73
N PRO A 130 -6.61 -9.84 -12.13
CA PRO A 130 -6.28 -10.92 -13.08
C PRO A 130 -6.64 -12.31 -12.56
N ASP A 131 -6.61 -12.53 -11.25
CA ASP A 131 -6.91 -13.80 -10.59
C ASP A 131 -8.41 -13.92 -10.22
N GLY A 132 -9.23 -12.95 -10.58
CA GLY A 132 -10.66 -12.90 -10.26
C GLY A 132 -10.99 -12.35 -8.86
N ASP A 133 -10.00 -11.98 -8.07
CA ASP A 133 -10.19 -11.36 -6.76
C ASP A 133 -10.73 -9.93 -6.91
N GLN A 134 -11.56 -9.51 -5.98
CA GLN A 134 -12.07 -8.14 -5.96
C GLN A 134 -10.96 -7.14 -5.72
N THR A 135 -10.91 -6.10 -6.54
CA THR A 135 -9.99 -4.97 -6.34
C THR A 135 -10.49 -4.05 -5.22
N ASN A 136 -9.56 -3.44 -4.50
CA ASN A 136 -9.90 -2.31 -3.64
C ASN A 136 -10.09 -1.07 -4.53
N LEU A 137 -11.35 -0.77 -4.88
CA LEU A 137 -11.68 0.30 -5.84
C LEU A 137 -11.26 1.68 -5.35
N GLU A 138 -11.32 1.96 -4.05
CA GLU A 138 -10.84 3.22 -3.49
C GLU A 138 -9.34 3.38 -3.72
N GLU A 139 -8.56 2.38 -3.30
CA GLU A 139 -7.11 2.40 -3.44
C GLU A 139 -6.69 2.52 -4.92
N LEU A 140 -7.33 1.71 -5.79
CA LEU A 140 -7.05 1.70 -7.21
C LEU A 140 -7.40 3.04 -7.88
N LEU A 141 -8.60 3.54 -7.65
CA LEU A 141 -9.05 4.77 -8.29
C LEU A 141 -8.29 6.00 -7.81
N ARG A 142 -7.99 6.10 -6.50
CA ARG A 142 -7.13 7.17 -5.96
C ARG A 142 -5.73 7.15 -6.57
N HIS A 143 -5.17 5.98 -6.79
CA HIS A 143 -3.87 5.82 -7.46
C HIS A 143 -3.92 6.37 -8.87
N GLU A 144 -4.91 5.99 -9.67
CA GLU A 144 -5.06 6.48 -11.04
C GLU A 144 -5.37 7.98 -11.10
N MET A 145 -6.22 8.47 -10.21
CA MET A 145 -6.49 9.91 -10.07
C MET A 145 -5.21 10.70 -9.76
N ALA A 146 -4.33 10.15 -8.92
CA ALA A 146 -3.08 10.82 -8.58
C ALA A 146 -2.17 11.02 -9.80
N HIS A 147 -2.13 10.07 -10.73
CA HIS A 147 -1.38 10.23 -11.97
C HIS A 147 -1.92 11.39 -12.82
N VAL A 148 -3.24 11.51 -12.93
CA VAL A 148 -3.89 12.61 -13.69
C VAL A 148 -3.64 13.95 -13.00
N VAL A 149 -3.91 14.03 -11.69
CA VAL A 149 -3.73 15.26 -10.91
C VAL A 149 -2.28 15.71 -10.91
N LEU A 150 -1.33 14.78 -10.68
CA LEU A 150 0.10 15.10 -10.68
C LEU A 150 0.57 15.59 -12.05
N TYR A 151 0.16 14.94 -13.14
CA TYR A 151 0.49 15.37 -14.50
C TYR A 151 0.03 16.81 -14.77
N ARG A 152 -1.20 17.12 -14.39
CA ARG A 152 -1.78 18.46 -14.53
C ARG A 152 -1.10 19.48 -13.61
N ALA A 153 -0.82 19.13 -12.37
CA ALA A 153 -0.10 19.97 -11.42
C ALA A 153 1.32 20.31 -11.92
N LEU A 154 1.95 19.39 -12.66
CA LEU A 154 3.25 19.57 -13.31
C LEU A 154 3.18 20.32 -14.65
N ASP A 155 2.00 20.65 -15.14
CA ASP A 155 1.80 21.19 -16.51
C ASP A 155 2.44 20.27 -17.57
N GLY A 156 2.25 18.94 -17.42
CA GLY A 156 2.82 17.93 -18.31
C GLY A 156 4.35 17.77 -18.25
N LYS A 157 5.03 18.47 -17.35
CA LYS A 157 6.49 18.35 -17.24
C LYS A 157 6.89 16.98 -16.66
N PRO A 158 7.95 16.36 -17.20
CA PRO A 158 8.36 15.04 -16.77
C PRO A 158 9.00 15.05 -15.38
N VAL A 159 8.69 14.03 -14.59
CA VAL A 159 9.36 13.70 -13.34
C VAL A 159 9.87 12.25 -13.38
N PRO A 160 10.83 11.84 -12.55
CA PRO A 160 11.25 10.46 -12.45
C PRO A 160 10.06 9.53 -12.16
N ARG A 161 10.02 8.35 -12.76
CA ARG A 161 8.92 7.40 -12.58
C ARG A 161 8.74 7.01 -11.11
N TRP A 162 9.83 6.77 -10.38
CA TRP A 162 9.73 6.45 -8.95
C TRP A 162 8.99 7.53 -8.15
N PHE A 163 9.14 8.82 -8.54
CA PHE A 163 8.43 9.92 -7.90
C PHE A 163 6.95 9.89 -8.26
N ASN A 164 6.63 9.71 -9.53
CA ASN A 164 5.24 9.60 -10.01
C ASN A 164 4.51 8.43 -9.31
N GLU A 165 5.08 7.22 -9.36
CA GLU A 165 4.51 6.04 -8.71
C GLU A 165 4.45 6.18 -7.18
N GLY A 166 5.51 6.71 -6.58
CA GLY A 166 5.59 6.93 -5.13
C GLY A 166 4.55 7.92 -4.62
N VAL A 167 4.29 8.99 -5.38
CA VAL A 167 3.21 9.95 -5.08
C VAL A 167 1.86 9.28 -5.23
N ALA A 168 1.59 8.60 -6.36
CA ALA A 168 0.34 7.89 -6.60
C ALA A 168 0.06 6.84 -5.50
N GLU A 169 1.06 6.07 -5.09
CA GLU A 169 0.97 5.15 -3.97
C GLU A 169 0.75 5.86 -2.62
N SER A 170 1.29 7.06 -2.43
CA SER A 170 1.19 7.77 -1.13
C SER A 170 -0.21 8.32 -0.84
N VAL A 171 -1.00 8.62 -1.87
CA VAL A 171 -2.38 9.15 -1.72
C VAL A 171 -3.43 8.06 -1.49
N THR A 172 -3.08 6.79 -1.64
CA THR A 172 -4.02 5.67 -1.44
C THR A 172 -4.31 5.35 0.03
N GLY A 173 -3.69 6.05 0.97
CA GLY A 173 -3.90 5.87 2.41
C GLY A 173 -2.72 5.17 3.11
N SER A 174 -2.99 4.47 4.21
CA SER A 174 -1.95 3.84 5.03
C SER A 174 -1.18 2.74 4.28
N ILE A 175 0.10 2.57 4.64
CA ILE A 175 0.93 1.48 4.11
C ILE A 175 0.27 0.14 4.45
N SER A 176 -0.06 -0.66 3.43
CA SER A 176 -0.51 -2.01 3.66
C SER A 176 0.60 -2.85 4.32
N LEU A 177 0.21 -3.76 5.22
CA LEU A 177 1.18 -4.64 5.88
C LEU A 177 2.01 -5.44 4.86
N SER A 178 1.40 -5.84 3.74
CA SER A 178 2.08 -6.57 2.66
C SER A 178 3.19 -5.72 2.00
N ARG A 179 2.96 -4.45 1.73
CA ARG A 179 3.97 -3.53 1.19
C ARG A 179 5.12 -3.29 2.17
N ALA A 180 4.79 -3.11 3.46
CA ALA A 180 5.80 -3.00 4.52
C ALA A 180 6.65 -4.28 4.62
N GLN A 181 6.05 -5.46 4.52
CA GLN A 181 6.76 -6.73 4.50
C GLN A 181 7.65 -6.89 3.26
N THR A 182 7.16 -6.50 2.07
CA THR A 182 7.94 -6.53 0.82
C THR A 182 9.21 -5.70 0.96
N LEU A 183 9.09 -4.45 1.42
CA LEU A 183 10.23 -3.57 1.61
C LEU A 183 11.17 -4.08 2.71
N ALA A 184 10.64 -4.55 3.83
CA ALA A 184 11.43 -5.14 4.91
C ALA A 184 12.20 -6.38 4.44
N THR A 185 11.58 -7.25 3.63
CA THR A 185 12.25 -8.41 3.03
C THR A 185 13.41 -7.97 2.14
N ALA A 186 13.23 -6.93 1.34
CA ALA A 186 14.31 -6.38 0.53
C ALA A 186 15.43 -5.79 1.40
N VAL A 187 15.11 -5.02 2.43
CA VAL A 187 16.07 -4.39 3.34
C VAL A 187 16.99 -5.42 4.03
N PHE A 188 16.43 -6.52 4.52
CA PHE A 188 17.17 -7.56 5.23
C PHE A 188 17.65 -8.71 4.33
N GLY A 189 17.34 -8.68 3.04
CA GLY A 189 17.70 -9.68 2.04
C GLY A 189 18.60 -9.12 0.95
N PRO A 190 18.15 -9.10 -0.32
CA PRO A 190 18.97 -8.70 -1.47
C PRO A 190 19.34 -7.21 -1.49
N GLY A 191 18.70 -6.41 -0.67
CA GLY A 191 18.82 -4.96 -0.64
C GLY A 191 17.77 -4.24 -1.48
N VAL A 192 17.51 -2.98 -1.12
CA VAL A 192 16.61 -2.11 -1.91
C VAL A 192 17.38 -1.61 -3.14
N PRO A 193 16.84 -1.73 -4.36
CA PRO A 193 17.52 -1.27 -5.57
C PRO A 193 17.90 0.21 -5.49
N ARG A 194 18.98 0.60 -6.15
CA ARG A 194 19.34 2.01 -6.31
C ARG A 194 18.30 2.74 -7.16
N LEU A 195 18.19 4.05 -6.98
CA LEU A 195 17.16 4.85 -7.64
C LEU A 195 17.22 4.76 -9.17
N ASP A 196 18.44 4.73 -9.73
CA ASP A 196 18.71 4.55 -11.16
C ASP A 196 18.29 3.16 -11.68
N LYS A 197 18.20 2.17 -10.80
CA LYS A 197 17.75 0.81 -11.12
C LYS A 197 16.25 0.62 -10.93
N LEU A 198 15.59 1.41 -10.09
CA LEU A 198 14.12 1.32 -9.89
C LEU A 198 13.36 1.44 -11.21
N GLU A 199 13.82 2.31 -12.12
CA GLU A 199 13.23 2.46 -13.45
C GLU A 199 13.17 1.14 -14.25
N ALA A 200 14.23 0.32 -14.15
CA ALA A 200 14.25 -0.99 -14.80
C ALA A 200 13.32 -1.99 -14.11
N HIS A 201 13.25 -1.95 -12.78
CA HIS A 201 12.38 -2.85 -11.99
C HIS A 201 10.90 -2.58 -12.22
N PHE A 202 10.48 -1.33 -12.40
CA PHE A 202 9.09 -1.01 -12.78
C PHE A 202 8.65 -1.64 -14.12
N ARG A 203 9.60 -1.95 -15.01
CA ARG A 203 9.34 -2.59 -16.33
C ARG A 203 9.58 -4.09 -16.32
N GLY A 204 10.06 -4.65 -15.20
CA GLY A 204 10.45 -6.05 -15.11
C GLY A 204 9.30 -7.02 -15.35
N ALA A 205 9.63 -8.13 -16.03
CA ALA A 205 8.70 -9.23 -16.24
C ALA A 205 8.40 -10.00 -14.93
N ASP A 206 9.21 -9.81 -13.90
CA ASP A 206 9.12 -10.50 -12.62
C ASP A 206 8.36 -9.63 -11.62
N GLY A 207 7.12 -10.00 -11.30
CA GLY A 207 6.25 -9.27 -10.38
C GLY A 207 6.87 -8.98 -8.99
N VAL A 208 7.87 -9.75 -8.57
CA VAL A 208 8.58 -9.57 -7.30
C VAL A 208 9.44 -8.30 -7.33
N ASP A 209 10.17 -8.07 -8.42
CA ASP A 209 11.04 -6.89 -8.55
C ASP A 209 10.22 -5.61 -8.64
N ALA A 210 9.11 -5.63 -9.38
CA ALA A 210 8.18 -4.52 -9.46
C ALA A 210 7.59 -4.17 -8.08
N SER A 211 7.18 -5.16 -7.30
CA SER A 211 6.63 -4.96 -5.95
C SER A 211 7.60 -4.23 -5.02
N VAL A 212 8.89 -4.56 -5.10
CA VAL A 212 9.94 -3.88 -4.33
C VAL A 212 10.10 -2.44 -4.81
N ALA A 213 10.05 -2.20 -6.13
CA ALA A 213 10.18 -0.85 -6.69
C ALA A 213 9.03 0.06 -6.25
N TYR A 214 7.78 -0.40 -6.30
CA TYR A 214 6.61 0.33 -5.81
C TYR A 214 6.69 0.60 -4.30
N ALA A 215 7.02 -0.42 -3.50
CA ALA A 215 7.17 -0.26 -2.06
C ALA A 215 8.28 0.73 -1.69
N ALA A 216 9.41 0.70 -2.41
CA ALA A 216 10.54 1.62 -2.20
C ALA A 216 10.19 3.05 -2.62
N ALA A 217 9.53 3.24 -3.76
CA ALA A 217 9.10 4.53 -4.26
C ALA A 217 8.12 5.21 -3.29
N ARG A 218 7.09 4.45 -2.84
CA ARG A 218 6.15 4.92 -1.83
C ARG A 218 6.85 5.32 -0.53
N ASP A 219 7.73 4.46 -0.01
CA ASP A 219 8.40 4.70 1.27
C ASP A 219 9.36 5.89 1.19
N LEU A 220 10.00 6.12 0.02
CA LEU A 220 10.82 7.32 -0.19
C LEU A 220 9.95 8.59 -0.22
N VAL A 221 8.80 8.57 -0.90
CA VAL A 221 7.87 9.72 -0.89
C VAL A 221 7.30 9.93 0.51
N ALA A 222 6.95 8.87 1.24
CA ALA A 222 6.54 8.98 2.64
C ALA A 222 7.65 9.62 3.50
N TYR A 223 8.91 9.19 3.34
CA TYR A 223 10.04 9.83 4.00
C TYR A 223 10.20 11.31 3.65
N MET A 224 9.97 11.71 2.39
CA MET A 224 9.95 13.11 1.97
C MET A 224 8.86 13.91 2.70
N ARG A 225 7.67 13.32 2.86
CA ARG A 225 6.54 13.93 3.58
C ARG A 225 6.77 14.00 5.10
N GLU A 226 7.51 13.06 5.69
CA GLU A 226 7.86 13.05 7.12
C GLU A 226 8.89 14.10 7.51
N GLN A 227 9.58 14.72 6.54
CA GLN A 227 10.47 15.84 6.83
C GLN A 227 9.71 17.05 7.37
N ASP A 228 10.41 17.94 8.07
CA ASP A 228 9.81 19.19 8.56
C ASP A 228 9.11 19.95 7.42
N ASN A 229 7.81 20.19 7.57
CA ASN A 229 6.94 20.73 6.53
C ASN A 229 6.91 19.91 5.22
N GLY A 230 7.08 18.60 5.29
CA GLY A 230 7.31 17.72 4.14
C GLY A 230 6.23 17.79 3.07
N ASP A 231 4.95 17.85 3.43
CA ASP A 231 3.86 18.02 2.46
C ASP A 231 3.96 19.34 1.69
N MET A 232 4.33 20.42 2.35
CA MET A 232 4.55 21.71 1.73
C MET A 232 5.77 21.68 0.80
N LYS A 233 6.86 21.01 1.22
CA LYS A 233 8.06 20.82 0.41
C LYS A 233 7.79 19.95 -0.82
N LEU A 234 6.98 18.90 -0.68
CA LEU A 234 6.58 18.07 -1.82
C LEU A 234 5.81 18.90 -2.86
N ARG A 235 4.83 19.69 -2.42
CA ARG A 235 4.11 20.63 -3.31
C ARG A 235 5.04 21.69 -3.92
N GLN A 236 6.05 22.13 -3.18
CA GLN A 236 7.06 23.03 -3.72
C GLN A 236 7.88 22.37 -4.83
N VAL A 237 8.28 21.09 -4.69
CA VAL A 237 8.95 20.35 -5.77
C VAL A 237 8.08 20.33 -7.02
N ILE A 238 6.79 20.00 -6.90
CA ILE A 238 5.83 20.01 -8.01
C ILE A 238 5.76 21.39 -8.66
N GLY A 239 5.62 22.47 -7.88
CA GLY A 239 5.58 23.84 -8.36
C GLY A 239 6.86 24.28 -9.07
N GLU A 240 8.04 23.93 -8.57
CA GLU A 240 9.32 24.23 -9.19
C GLU A 240 9.50 23.49 -10.53
N VAL A 241 9.10 22.23 -10.61
CA VAL A 241 9.11 21.47 -11.87
C VAL A 241 8.13 22.11 -12.87
N ARG A 242 6.92 22.46 -12.43
CA ARG A 242 5.92 23.16 -13.26
C ARG A 242 6.50 24.43 -13.90
N THR A 243 7.33 25.19 -13.18
CA THR A 243 7.98 26.40 -13.71
C THR A 243 9.16 26.11 -14.64
N GLY A 244 9.48 24.82 -14.89
CA GLY A 244 10.52 24.40 -15.83
C GLY A 244 11.88 24.08 -15.23
N HIS A 245 11.99 24.03 -13.90
CA HIS A 245 13.21 23.55 -13.27
C HIS A 245 13.33 22.02 -13.42
N LYS A 246 14.56 21.54 -13.54
CA LYS A 246 14.82 20.09 -13.48
C LYS A 246 14.44 19.54 -12.10
N PHE A 247 13.99 18.29 -12.04
CA PHE A 247 13.52 17.64 -10.81
C PHE A 247 14.56 17.71 -9.67
N GLU A 248 15.84 17.45 -9.96
CA GLU A 248 16.92 17.51 -8.97
C GLU A 248 17.09 18.90 -8.39
N VAL A 249 16.93 19.93 -9.22
CA VAL A 249 17.00 21.34 -8.79
C VAL A 249 15.80 21.71 -7.92
N ALA A 250 14.61 21.22 -8.30
CA ALA A 250 13.39 21.41 -7.52
C ALA A 250 13.52 20.78 -6.11
N VAL A 251 14.11 19.57 -6.02
CA VAL A 251 14.38 18.93 -4.73
C VAL A 251 15.33 19.76 -3.87
N ILE A 252 16.45 20.26 -4.45
CA ILE A 252 17.38 21.12 -3.70
C ILE A 252 16.68 22.36 -3.16
N LYS A 253 15.84 23.02 -3.98
CA LYS A 253 15.11 24.24 -3.57
C LYS A 253 14.12 24.00 -2.44
N ALA A 254 13.49 22.82 -2.42
CA ALA A 254 12.47 22.49 -1.44
C ALA A 254 13.04 21.90 -0.15
N TYR A 255 14.07 21.08 -0.23
CA TYR A 255 14.60 20.31 0.90
C TYR A 255 15.95 20.80 1.41
N ASP A 256 16.61 21.74 0.73
CA ASP A 256 17.95 22.26 1.04
C ASP A 256 19.08 21.20 1.00
N VAL A 257 18.82 20.04 0.38
CA VAL A 257 19.79 18.96 0.18
C VAL A 257 19.66 18.41 -1.25
N SER A 258 20.70 17.76 -1.74
CA SER A 258 20.64 17.10 -3.05
C SER A 258 19.72 15.85 -2.99
N LEU A 259 19.23 15.42 -4.16
CA LEU A 259 18.45 14.19 -4.26
C LEU A 259 19.27 12.97 -3.77
N GLU A 260 20.56 12.91 -4.11
CA GLU A 260 21.45 11.85 -3.66
C GLU A 260 21.58 11.81 -2.16
N GLU A 261 21.71 12.97 -1.51
CA GLU A 261 21.82 13.07 -0.05
C GLU A 261 20.50 12.69 0.63
N LEU A 262 19.36 13.16 0.11
CA LEU A 262 18.03 12.79 0.60
C LEU A 262 17.82 11.26 0.54
N VAL A 263 18.19 10.65 -0.58
CA VAL A 263 18.10 9.20 -0.78
C VAL A 263 19.08 8.45 0.13
N ALA A 264 20.29 8.98 0.37
CA ALA A 264 21.24 8.38 1.29
C ALA A 264 20.74 8.40 2.73
N GLN A 265 20.15 9.50 3.17
CA GLN A 265 19.52 9.64 4.49
C GLN A 265 18.34 8.66 4.64
N TRP A 266 17.44 8.61 3.66
CA TRP A 266 16.35 7.65 3.61
C TRP A 266 16.85 6.21 3.77
N ARG A 267 17.81 5.79 2.93
CA ARG A 267 18.39 4.43 2.95
C ARG A 267 19.03 4.08 4.29
N SER A 268 19.76 5.02 4.89
CA SER A 268 20.41 4.79 6.17
C SER A 268 19.42 4.55 7.31
N GLY A 269 18.21 5.11 7.21
CA GLY A 269 17.11 4.93 8.17
C GLY A 269 16.33 3.62 8.01
N LEU A 270 16.38 2.96 6.83
CA LEU A 270 15.55 1.78 6.53
C LEU A 270 15.75 0.62 7.54
N PRO A 271 16.98 0.19 7.88
CA PRO A 271 17.13 -0.92 8.82
C PRO A 271 16.53 -0.64 10.19
N GLY A 272 16.63 0.61 10.67
CA GLY A 272 16.05 1.02 11.95
C GLY A 272 14.52 1.01 11.94
N ARG A 273 13.89 1.42 10.84
CA ARG A 273 12.41 1.41 10.70
C ARG A 273 11.84 0.00 10.65
N PHE A 274 12.56 -0.94 10.08
CA PHE A 274 12.13 -2.34 9.91
C PHE A 274 12.78 -3.32 10.89
N VAL A 275 13.43 -2.84 11.97
CA VAL A 275 14.10 -3.68 12.97
C VAL A 275 13.19 -4.76 13.57
N TRP A 276 11.87 -4.51 13.60
CA TRP A 276 10.86 -5.44 14.08
C TRP A 276 10.62 -6.64 13.14
N TYR A 277 10.93 -6.49 11.85
CA TYR A 277 10.59 -7.46 10.81
C TYR A 277 11.20 -8.85 11.01
N PRO A 278 12.51 -9.03 11.31
CA PRO A 278 13.07 -10.34 11.58
C PRO A 278 12.40 -11.05 12.76
N MET A 279 11.91 -10.29 13.74
CA MET A 279 11.20 -10.85 14.89
C MET A 279 9.83 -11.42 14.49
N VAL A 280 9.13 -10.77 13.55
CA VAL A 280 7.82 -11.23 13.05
C VAL A 280 8.01 -12.36 12.05
N ALA A 281 8.87 -12.17 11.04
CA ALA A 281 9.11 -13.13 9.98
C ALA A 281 9.80 -14.42 10.48
N GLY A 282 10.68 -14.29 11.48
CA GLY A 282 11.33 -15.42 12.13
C GLY A 282 10.49 -16.16 13.18
N GLY A 283 9.20 -15.82 13.34
CA GLY A 283 8.33 -16.44 14.34
C GLY A 283 8.68 -16.07 15.80
N GLY A 284 9.60 -15.13 16.00
CA GLY A 284 10.06 -14.73 17.33
C GLY A 284 9.04 -13.93 18.15
N LEU A 285 8.15 -13.19 17.48
CA LEU A 285 7.12 -12.37 18.15
C LEU A 285 6.10 -13.21 18.95
N PRO A 286 5.55 -14.32 18.42
CA PRO A 286 4.69 -15.19 19.22
C PRO A 286 5.37 -15.73 20.48
N LEU A 287 6.63 -16.14 20.35
CA LEU A 287 7.43 -16.63 21.49
C LEU A 287 7.76 -15.52 22.49
N ALA A 288 8.13 -14.33 22.02
CA ALA A 288 8.43 -13.18 22.88
C ALA A 288 7.21 -12.68 23.65
N LEU A 289 6.00 -12.81 23.10
CA LEU A 289 4.75 -12.45 23.77
C LEU A 289 4.24 -13.59 24.67
N VAL A 290 4.37 -14.86 24.24
CA VAL A 290 3.88 -16.03 24.98
C VAL A 290 4.77 -16.32 26.19
N ALA A 291 6.10 -16.19 26.09
CA ALA A 291 7.00 -16.48 27.20
C ALA A 291 6.69 -15.71 28.49
N PRO A 292 6.48 -14.37 28.49
CA PRO A 292 6.09 -13.65 29.72
C PRO A 292 4.71 -14.05 30.22
N LEU A 293 3.73 -14.35 29.32
CA LEU A 293 2.41 -14.81 29.74
C LEU A 293 2.48 -16.17 30.42
N VAL A 294 3.28 -17.09 29.88
CA VAL A 294 3.53 -18.41 30.48
C VAL A 294 4.23 -18.25 31.85
N ALA A 295 5.23 -17.38 31.95
CA ALA A 295 5.92 -17.09 33.18
C ALA A 295 4.95 -16.51 34.24
N ILE A 296 4.10 -15.57 33.88
CA ILE A 296 3.07 -15.00 34.78
C ILE A 296 2.07 -16.09 35.22
N ALA A 297 1.59 -16.90 34.28
CA ALA A 297 0.67 -18.00 34.57
C ALA A 297 1.32 -19.01 35.51
N TRP A 298 2.59 -19.36 35.30
CA TRP A 298 3.37 -20.26 36.14
C TRP A 298 3.54 -19.69 37.57
N VAL A 299 3.94 -18.43 37.69
CA VAL A 299 4.06 -17.77 39.01
C VAL A 299 2.71 -17.71 39.75
N ARG A 300 1.63 -17.36 39.03
CA ARG A 300 0.28 -17.38 39.61
C ARG A 300 -0.11 -18.77 40.11
N ARG A 301 0.10 -19.80 39.28
CA ARG A 301 -0.18 -21.19 39.64
C ARG A 301 0.63 -21.63 40.88
N LYS A 302 1.93 -21.30 40.93
CA LYS A 302 2.79 -21.61 42.09
C LYS A 302 2.30 -20.96 43.37
N ARG A 303 1.84 -19.70 43.31
CA ARG A 303 1.26 -18.99 44.45
C ARG A 303 -0.06 -19.61 44.91
N VAL A 304 -0.92 -20.03 43.99
CA VAL A 304 -2.19 -20.71 44.34
C VAL A 304 -1.92 -22.06 45.03
N LEU A 305 -1.01 -22.85 44.46
CA LEU A 305 -0.61 -24.13 45.06
C LEU A 305 0.01 -23.95 46.46
N ALA A 306 0.91 -22.98 46.64
CA ALA A 306 1.51 -22.69 47.93
C ALA A 306 0.47 -22.31 49.01
N ARG A 307 -0.55 -21.51 48.61
CA ARG A 307 -1.66 -21.18 49.53
C ARG A 307 -2.52 -22.41 49.86
N GLY A 308 -2.75 -23.30 48.87
CA GLY A 308 -3.46 -24.56 49.08
C GLY A 308 -2.73 -25.47 50.08
N TRP A 309 -1.43 -25.64 49.93
CA TRP A 309 -0.59 -26.42 50.83
C TRP A 309 -0.57 -25.82 52.23
N ALA A 310 -0.40 -24.52 52.39
CA ALA A 310 -0.43 -23.86 53.71
C ALA A 310 -1.78 -24.01 54.41
N ARG A 311 -2.88 -24.05 53.66
CA ARG A 311 -4.23 -24.32 54.24
C ARG A 311 -4.35 -25.75 54.71
N LEU A 312 -3.93 -26.74 53.94
CA LEU A 312 -3.95 -28.15 54.31
C LEU A 312 -3.08 -28.41 55.56
N GLU A 313 -1.89 -27.82 55.63
CA GLU A 313 -1.01 -27.91 56.79
C GLU A 313 -1.66 -27.29 58.07
N ALA A 314 -2.40 -26.19 57.93
CA ALA A 314 -3.13 -25.56 59.02
C ALA A 314 -4.31 -26.44 59.49
N GLU A 315 -5.05 -27.03 58.54
CA GLU A 315 -6.15 -27.99 58.86
C GLU A 315 -5.62 -29.23 59.58
N ASP A 316 -4.50 -29.83 59.09
CA ASP A 316 -3.85 -30.98 59.72
C ASP A 316 -3.30 -30.64 61.15
N ALA A 317 -2.80 -29.43 61.31
CA ALA A 317 -2.33 -28.97 62.64
C ALA A 317 -3.50 -28.78 63.60
N ALA A 318 -4.63 -28.22 63.14
CA ALA A 318 -5.83 -28.06 63.94
C ALA A 318 -6.45 -29.43 64.37
N GLU A 319 -6.51 -30.39 63.43
CA GLU A 319 -6.97 -31.75 63.76
C GLU A 319 -6.05 -32.42 64.75
N ARG A 320 -4.76 -32.31 64.66
CA ARG A 320 -3.80 -32.85 65.62
C ARG A 320 -4.01 -32.25 66.98
N GLN A 321 -4.19 -30.94 67.10
CA GLN A 321 -4.48 -30.27 68.34
C GLN A 321 -5.82 -30.74 68.97
N ALA A 322 -6.87 -30.87 68.17
CA ALA A 322 -8.18 -31.37 68.66
C ALA A 322 -8.11 -32.80 69.15
N ARG A 323 -7.35 -33.69 68.49
CA ARG A 323 -7.13 -35.06 68.95
C ARG A 323 -6.36 -35.12 70.30
N LEU A 324 -5.34 -34.28 70.46
CA LEU A 324 -4.57 -34.19 71.66
C LEU A 324 -5.44 -33.64 72.79
N ALA A 325 -6.30 -32.67 72.59
CA ALA A 325 -7.22 -32.14 73.58
C ALA A 325 -8.32 -33.13 73.96
N ALA A 326 -8.72 -34.07 73.11
CA ALA A 326 -9.68 -35.10 73.36
C ALA A 326 -9.11 -36.29 74.16
N LEU A 327 -7.78 -36.39 74.28
CA LEU A 327 -7.08 -37.45 75.03
C LEU A 327 -6.59 -36.98 76.43
N ALA A 328 -6.70 -35.67 76.69
CA ALA A 328 -6.38 -35.06 77.97
C ALA A 328 -7.63 -34.94 78.88
#